data_63376c676836541fe8014b62275115d1
#
_entry.id   63376c676836541fe8014b62275115d1
#
_cell.length_a   1.000
_cell.length_b   1.000
_cell.length_c   1.000
_cell.angle_alpha   90.00
_cell.angle_beta   90.00
_cell.angle_gamma   90.00
#
_symmetry.space_group_name_H-M   'P 1'
#
loop_
_entity.id
_entity.type
_entity.pdbx_description
1 polymer ?
#
loop_
_entity_poly.entity_id
_entity_poly.type
_entity_poly.pdbx_seq_one_letter_code
_entity_poly.pdbx_strand_id
1 'polypeptide(L)'
;MALSINININNSDISIKNSKTGAKKNIKSISAGNLNDMTDREFNISQKRKVARKQAMKLISDAWDKDNKAAQGIKDMESEKADIANINADLKSKLKDIDKSQKDLQELYGVHSESQEQKDLELLKKYQDNRNGVSNDKFSKEEIDRLKELQNEPLTEYQKKALMINSSKDAIRSQIDQNDLKAMNK
;
A
#
# COMPACT_ATOMS: atom_id res chain seq x y z
N MET A 1 -1.64 7.48 22.67
CA MET A 1 -2.94 8.07 22.32
C MET A 1 -3.99 7.47 23.21
N ALA A 2 -4.67 8.29 24.01
CA ALA A 2 -5.73 7.81 24.89
C ALA A 2 -7.01 7.66 24.08
N LEU A 3 -7.52 6.43 23.97
CA LEU A 3 -8.82 6.12 23.35
C LEU A 3 -9.92 6.48 24.34
N SER A 4 -10.63 7.58 24.08
CA SER A 4 -11.86 7.90 24.80
C SER A 4 -13.01 7.12 24.18
N ILE A 5 -13.48 6.10 24.88
CA ILE A 5 -14.68 5.34 24.50
C ILE A 5 -15.89 6.15 24.93
N ASN A 6 -16.58 6.76 23.97
CA ASN A 6 -17.84 7.46 24.22
C ASN A 6 -18.99 6.44 24.17
N ILE A 7 -19.41 5.97 25.33
CA ILE A 7 -20.55 5.06 25.45
C ILE A 7 -21.83 5.89 25.44
N ASN A 8 -22.45 6.05 24.29
CA ASN A 8 -23.77 6.67 24.18
C ASN A 8 -24.84 5.65 24.61
N ILE A 9 -25.21 5.65 25.84
CA ILE A 9 -26.35 4.89 26.37
C ILE A 9 -27.61 5.69 26.02
N ASN A 10 -28.29 5.30 24.94
CA ASN A 10 -29.62 5.80 24.65
C ASN A 10 -30.54 5.47 25.83
N ASN A 11 -30.75 6.44 26.63
CA ASN A 11 -31.62 6.43 27.83
C ASN A 11 -33.05 6.71 27.38
N SER A 12 -33.66 5.80 26.61
CA SER A 12 -35.11 5.77 26.50
C SER A 12 -35.63 4.85 27.60
N ASP A 13 -36.41 5.46 28.52
CA ASP A 13 -37.21 4.84 29.59
C ASP A 13 -36.51 4.55 30.93
N ILE A 14 -35.84 5.53 31.49
CA ILE A 14 -35.79 5.65 32.97
C ILE A 14 -36.41 6.98 33.38
N SER A 15 -37.71 7.03 33.44
CA SER A 15 -38.43 8.10 34.10
C SER A 15 -38.35 7.86 35.61
N ILE A 16 -37.33 8.40 36.25
CA ILE A 16 -37.32 8.49 37.73
C ILE A 16 -38.16 9.71 38.09
N LYS A 17 -39.43 9.47 38.36
CA LYS A 17 -40.27 10.47 39.05
C LYS A 17 -39.80 10.58 40.49
N ASN A 18 -38.95 11.56 40.77
CA ASN A 18 -38.63 12.00 42.13
C ASN A 18 -39.85 12.73 42.67
N SER A 19 -40.78 12.06 43.33
CA SER A 19 -41.79 12.70 44.15
C SER A 19 -41.24 12.84 45.58
N LYS A 20 -40.70 14.02 45.89
CA LYS A 20 -40.53 14.48 47.27
C LYS A 20 -41.92 14.74 47.84
N THR A 21 -42.42 13.84 48.65
CA THR A 21 -43.46 14.20 49.67
C THR A 21 -43.17 13.37 50.91
N GLY A 22 -42.77 14.08 51.93
CA GLY A 22 -42.59 13.52 53.25
C GLY A 22 -43.92 13.07 53.86
N ALA A 23 -44.01 11.79 54.16
CA ALA A 23 -44.97 11.28 55.14
C ALA A 23 -44.31 10.11 55.87
N LYS A 24 -44.00 10.27 57.10
CA LYS A 24 -43.64 9.19 58.02
C LYS A 24 -44.81 8.20 58.05
N LYS A 25 -44.82 7.19 57.22
CA LYS A 25 -45.73 6.00 57.38
C LYS A 25 -45.06 4.98 58.27
N ASN A 26 -45.64 4.79 59.46
CA ASN A 26 -45.35 3.62 60.31
C ASN A 26 -45.65 2.37 59.51
N ILE A 27 -44.63 1.68 59.09
CA ILE A 27 -44.78 0.40 58.41
C ILE A 27 -45.02 -0.64 59.49
N LYS A 28 -46.29 -1.01 59.74
CA LYS A 28 -46.74 -1.97 60.74
C LYS A 28 -46.83 -3.40 60.26
N SER A 29 -46.62 -3.66 58.95
CA SER A 29 -46.55 -5.04 58.43
C SER A 29 -45.88 -5.04 57.05
N ILE A 30 -44.93 -5.93 56.83
CA ILE A 30 -44.39 -6.24 55.52
C ILE A 30 -45.31 -7.34 54.95
N SER A 31 -46.15 -6.96 53.99
CA SER A 31 -47.00 -7.89 53.26
C SER A 31 -46.13 -8.83 52.40
N ALA A 32 -46.41 -10.14 52.40
CA ALA A 32 -45.70 -11.15 51.59
C ALA A 32 -45.70 -10.79 50.06
N GLY A 33 -46.68 -10.01 49.58
CA GLY A 33 -46.69 -9.48 48.23
C GLY A 33 -45.55 -8.50 47.90
N ASN A 34 -45.11 -7.73 48.92
CA ASN A 34 -43.98 -6.81 48.73
C ASN A 34 -42.62 -7.52 48.63
N LEU A 35 -42.47 -8.71 49.21
CA LEU A 35 -41.27 -9.55 49.10
C LEU A 35 -41.13 -10.15 47.69
N ASN A 36 -42.21 -10.62 47.08
CA ASN A 36 -42.21 -11.12 45.71
C ASN A 36 -41.86 -10.00 44.73
N ASP A 37 -42.41 -8.81 44.89
CA ASP A 37 -42.12 -7.66 44.05
C ASP A 37 -40.64 -7.21 44.15
N MET A 38 -40.04 -7.33 45.34
CA MET A 38 -38.62 -7.06 45.56
C MET A 38 -37.73 -8.13 44.87
N THR A 39 -38.06 -9.42 45.00
CA THR A 39 -37.32 -10.51 44.35
C THR A 39 -37.39 -10.45 42.81
N ASP A 40 -38.55 -10.08 42.27
CA ASP A 40 -38.73 -9.87 40.82
C ASP A 40 -37.91 -8.65 40.31
N ARG A 41 -37.84 -7.58 41.09
CA ARG A 41 -36.99 -6.44 40.77
C ARG A 41 -35.49 -6.78 40.78
N GLU A 42 -35.02 -7.47 41.79
CA GLU A 42 -33.64 -7.94 41.91
C GLU A 42 -33.29 -8.90 40.80
N PHE A 43 -34.17 -9.82 40.43
CA PHE A 43 -34.01 -10.74 39.33
C PHE A 43 -33.90 -9.97 37.97
N ASN A 44 -34.80 -9.01 37.74
CA ASN A 44 -34.77 -8.17 36.55
C ASN A 44 -33.51 -7.32 36.46
N ILE A 45 -33.03 -6.74 37.56
CA ILE A 45 -31.76 -6.01 37.62
C ILE A 45 -30.57 -6.94 37.30
N SER A 46 -30.57 -8.13 37.87
CA SER A 46 -29.55 -9.14 37.62
C SER A 46 -29.51 -9.55 36.14
N GLN A 47 -30.64 -9.78 35.51
CA GLN A 47 -30.76 -10.07 34.08
C GLN A 47 -30.27 -8.92 33.21
N LYS A 48 -30.68 -7.68 33.51
CA LYS A 48 -30.21 -6.48 32.81
C LYS A 48 -28.68 -6.32 32.90
N ARG A 49 -28.10 -6.56 34.09
CA ARG A 49 -26.65 -6.57 34.29
C ARG A 49 -25.95 -7.65 33.49
N LYS A 50 -26.50 -8.87 33.41
CA LYS A 50 -25.94 -9.94 32.58
C LYS A 50 -25.96 -9.58 31.09
N VAL A 51 -27.06 -9.03 30.61
CA VAL A 51 -27.19 -8.59 29.21
C VAL A 51 -26.19 -7.46 28.92
N ALA A 52 -26.11 -6.45 29.77
CA ALA A 52 -25.17 -5.35 29.63
C ALA A 52 -23.72 -5.82 29.61
N ARG A 53 -23.35 -6.77 30.51
CA ARG A 53 -22.00 -7.40 30.48
C ARG A 53 -21.73 -8.13 29.18
N LYS A 54 -22.69 -8.95 28.68
CA LYS A 54 -22.51 -9.63 27.41
C LYS A 54 -22.32 -8.67 26.24
N GLN A 55 -23.10 -7.59 26.20
CA GLN A 55 -22.96 -6.55 25.17
C GLN A 55 -21.61 -5.85 25.26
N ALA A 56 -21.19 -5.46 26.47
CA ALA A 56 -19.88 -4.85 26.68
C ALA A 56 -18.72 -5.78 26.28
N MET A 57 -18.77 -7.06 26.65
CA MET A 57 -17.78 -8.06 26.24
C MET A 57 -17.76 -8.24 24.74
N LYS A 58 -18.91 -8.27 24.09
CA LYS A 58 -18.98 -8.35 22.63
C LYS A 58 -18.34 -7.14 21.96
N LEU A 59 -18.65 -5.92 22.41
CA LEU A 59 -18.05 -4.70 21.87
C LEU A 59 -16.52 -4.69 22.04
N ILE A 60 -16.01 -5.14 23.18
CA ILE A 60 -14.57 -5.26 23.43
C ILE A 60 -13.96 -6.29 22.47
N SER A 61 -14.59 -7.47 22.32
CA SER A 61 -14.12 -8.50 21.40
C SER A 61 -14.12 -8.01 19.95
N ASP A 62 -15.20 -7.37 19.50
CA ASP A 62 -15.30 -6.83 18.14
C ASP A 62 -14.25 -5.73 17.86
N ALA A 63 -13.95 -4.90 18.87
CA ALA A 63 -12.88 -3.88 18.77
C ALA A 63 -11.50 -4.54 18.68
N TRP A 64 -11.23 -5.53 19.54
CA TRP A 64 -9.97 -6.27 19.54
C TRP A 64 -9.73 -7.01 18.22
N ASP A 65 -10.78 -7.65 17.68
CA ASP A 65 -10.70 -8.36 16.40
C ASP A 65 -10.40 -7.40 15.23
N LYS A 66 -10.96 -6.18 15.27
CA LYS A 66 -10.65 -5.13 14.29
C LYS A 66 -9.21 -4.66 14.39
N ASP A 67 -8.73 -4.41 15.60
CA ASP A 67 -7.35 -3.97 15.83
C ASP A 67 -6.34 -5.06 15.40
N ASN A 68 -6.62 -6.31 15.69
CA ASN A 68 -5.79 -7.44 15.24
C ASN A 68 -5.76 -7.56 13.71
N LYS A 69 -6.89 -7.42 13.05
CA LYS A 69 -6.96 -7.42 11.58
C LYS A 69 -6.18 -6.26 10.97
N ALA A 70 -6.28 -5.07 11.56
CA ALA A 70 -5.53 -3.91 11.11
C ALA A 70 -4.02 -4.12 11.31
N ALA A 71 -3.59 -4.64 12.46
CA ALA A 71 -2.21 -4.95 12.74
C ALA A 71 -1.64 -6.02 11.80
N GLN A 72 -2.43 -7.06 11.48
CA GLN A 72 -2.05 -8.07 10.49
C GLN A 72 -1.93 -7.46 9.10
N GLY A 73 -2.89 -6.62 8.67
CA GLY A 73 -2.83 -5.94 7.39
C GLY A 73 -1.59 -5.05 7.24
N ILE A 74 -1.18 -4.35 8.30
CA ILE A 74 0.07 -3.56 8.30
C ILE A 74 1.29 -4.47 8.10
N LYS A 75 1.36 -5.59 8.83
CA LYS A 75 2.45 -6.57 8.68
C LYS A 75 2.54 -7.13 7.27
N ASP A 76 1.39 -7.46 6.68
CA ASP A 76 1.34 -8.01 5.34
C ASP A 76 1.83 -6.97 4.32
N MET A 77 1.44 -5.69 4.46
CA MET A 77 1.94 -4.60 3.62
C MET A 77 3.46 -4.37 3.79
N GLU A 78 3.98 -4.43 5.01
CA GLU A 78 5.42 -4.31 5.28
C GLU A 78 6.20 -5.45 4.63
N SER A 79 5.70 -6.69 4.73
CA SER A 79 6.29 -7.86 4.08
C SER A 79 6.32 -7.70 2.56
N GLU A 80 5.19 -7.30 1.95
CA GLU A 80 5.11 -7.08 0.51
C GLU A 80 6.04 -5.95 0.04
N LYS A 81 6.21 -4.88 0.82
CA LYS A 81 7.19 -3.82 0.52
C LYS A 81 8.62 -4.34 0.55
N ALA A 82 8.96 -5.18 1.53
CA ALA A 82 10.27 -5.81 1.61
C ALA A 82 10.53 -6.72 0.41
N ASP A 83 9.54 -7.51 -0.02
CA ASP A 83 9.64 -8.37 -1.19
C ASP A 83 9.86 -7.54 -2.48
N ILE A 84 9.11 -6.45 -2.65
CA ILE A 84 9.30 -5.52 -3.77
C ILE A 84 10.72 -4.93 -3.76
N ALA A 85 11.22 -4.52 -2.59
CA ALA A 85 12.57 -3.98 -2.44
C ALA A 85 13.64 -5.00 -2.85
N ASN A 86 13.49 -6.27 -2.46
CA ASN A 86 14.38 -7.37 -2.85
C ASN A 86 14.35 -7.60 -4.37
N ILE A 87 13.16 -7.67 -4.96
CA ILE A 87 13.00 -7.81 -6.42
C ILE A 87 13.68 -6.64 -7.14
N ASN A 88 13.51 -5.41 -6.67
CA ASN A 88 14.14 -4.24 -7.25
C ASN A 88 15.68 -4.26 -7.10
N ALA A 89 16.21 -4.82 -6.01
CA ALA A 89 17.64 -5.01 -5.84
C ALA A 89 18.20 -5.99 -6.88
N ASP A 90 17.51 -7.11 -7.13
CA ASP A 90 17.88 -8.08 -8.14
C ASP A 90 17.81 -7.49 -9.58
N LEU A 91 16.76 -6.71 -9.86
CA LEU A 91 16.62 -6.01 -11.14
C LEU A 91 17.74 -4.97 -11.34
N LYS A 92 18.12 -4.23 -10.30
CA LYS A 92 19.26 -3.30 -10.34
C LYS A 92 20.60 -4.02 -10.55
N SER A 93 20.77 -5.23 -9.99
CA SER A 93 21.94 -6.06 -10.28
C SER A 93 21.98 -6.47 -11.75
N LYS A 94 20.86 -6.94 -12.30
CA LYS A 94 20.74 -7.26 -13.72
C LYS A 94 21.05 -6.08 -14.64
N LEU A 95 20.66 -4.86 -14.26
CA LEU A 95 21.03 -3.64 -15.01
C LEU A 95 22.54 -3.45 -15.07
N LYS A 96 23.26 -3.70 -13.98
CA LYS A 96 24.73 -3.63 -13.96
C LYS A 96 25.36 -4.69 -14.88
N ASP A 97 24.82 -5.90 -14.89
CA ASP A 97 25.30 -6.97 -15.77
C ASP A 97 25.04 -6.63 -17.25
N ILE A 98 23.90 -5.99 -17.55
CA ILE A 98 23.61 -5.48 -18.89
C ILE A 98 24.57 -4.36 -19.30
N ASP A 99 24.88 -3.42 -18.38
CA ASP A 99 25.85 -2.35 -18.64
C ASP A 99 27.25 -2.92 -18.92
N LYS A 100 27.64 -4.00 -18.22
CA LYS A 100 28.86 -4.73 -18.49
C LYS A 100 28.81 -5.39 -19.86
N SER A 101 27.73 -6.08 -20.18
CA SER A 101 27.56 -6.72 -21.49
C SER A 101 27.59 -5.73 -22.64
N GLN A 102 27.12 -4.50 -22.44
CA GLN A 102 27.28 -3.43 -23.44
C GLN A 102 28.73 -3.06 -23.68
N LYS A 103 29.54 -2.96 -22.61
CA LYS A 103 30.98 -2.66 -22.71
C LYS A 103 31.72 -3.83 -23.40
N ASP A 104 31.45 -5.06 -22.96
CA ASP A 104 32.03 -6.26 -23.55
C ASP A 104 31.71 -6.36 -25.06
N LEU A 105 30.48 -6.00 -25.45
CA LEU A 105 30.07 -5.92 -26.84
C LEU A 105 30.85 -4.85 -27.62
N GLN A 106 31.04 -3.67 -27.04
CA GLN A 106 31.81 -2.57 -27.63
C GLN A 106 33.27 -2.99 -27.86
N GLU A 107 33.89 -3.65 -26.88
CA GLU A 107 35.24 -4.19 -26.97
C GLU A 107 35.35 -5.28 -28.02
N LEU A 108 34.38 -6.20 -28.05
CA LEU A 108 34.35 -7.31 -29.00
C LEU A 108 34.32 -6.82 -30.47
N TYR A 109 33.59 -5.73 -30.73
CA TYR A 109 33.51 -5.16 -32.08
C TYR A 109 34.59 -4.09 -32.34
N GLY A 110 35.44 -3.79 -31.36
CA GLY A 110 36.50 -2.79 -31.47
C GLY A 110 36.01 -1.36 -31.74
N VAL A 111 34.79 -1.05 -31.29
CA VAL A 111 34.19 0.23 -31.56
C VAL A 111 34.69 1.25 -30.52
N HIS A 112 35.39 2.29 -30.99
CA HIS A 112 35.86 3.34 -30.10
C HIS A 112 34.74 4.28 -29.67
N SER A 113 34.80 4.80 -28.41
CA SER A 113 33.76 5.68 -27.83
C SER A 113 33.51 6.95 -28.67
N GLU A 114 34.54 7.43 -29.38
CA GLU A 114 34.49 8.64 -30.19
C GLU A 114 34.16 8.37 -31.68
N SER A 115 33.99 7.09 -32.04
CA SER A 115 33.69 6.71 -33.44
C SER A 115 32.31 7.20 -33.85
N GLN A 116 32.14 7.44 -35.16
CA GLN A 116 30.84 7.83 -35.71
C GLN A 116 29.77 6.76 -35.44
N GLU A 117 30.16 5.48 -35.54
CA GLU A 117 29.28 4.35 -35.26
C GLU A 117 28.73 4.39 -33.83
N GLN A 118 29.56 4.74 -32.84
CA GLN A 118 29.13 4.88 -31.46
C GLN A 118 28.21 6.07 -31.27
N LYS A 119 28.49 7.22 -31.89
CA LYS A 119 27.62 8.40 -31.86
C LYS A 119 26.26 8.12 -32.46
N ASP A 120 26.24 7.44 -33.60
CA ASP A 120 25.00 7.01 -34.28
C ASP A 120 24.22 6.03 -33.42
N LEU A 121 24.89 5.10 -32.72
CA LEU A 121 24.24 4.19 -31.81
C LEU A 121 23.63 4.93 -30.62
N GLU A 122 24.31 5.90 -30.03
CA GLU A 122 23.77 6.70 -28.91
C GLU A 122 22.54 7.48 -29.35
N LEU A 123 22.54 8.04 -30.55
CA LEU A 123 21.42 8.72 -31.12
C LEU A 123 20.22 7.78 -31.38
N LEU A 124 20.49 6.57 -31.87
CA LEU A 124 19.48 5.54 -32.07
C LEU A 124 18.89 5.06 -30.76
N LYS A 125 19.69 4.91 -29.70
CA LYS A 125 19.22 4.59 -28.34
C LYS A 125 18.32 5.68 -27.81
N LYS A 126 18.74 6.95 -27.88
CA LYS A 126 17.95 8.10 -27.48
C LYS A 126 16.59 8.14 -28.22
N TYR A 127 16.59 7.83 -29.51
CA TYR A 127 15.35 7.73 -30.29
C TYR A 127 14.47 6.55 -29.81
N GLN A 128 15.06 5.40 -29.55
CA GLN A 128 14.37 4.21 -29.05
C GLN A 128 13.72 4.48 -27.67
N ASP A 129 14.47 5.08 -26.75
CA ASP A 129 14.02 5.42 -25.41
C ASP A 129 12.83 6.39 -25.43
N ASN A 130 12.89 7.41 -26.29
CA ASN A 130 11.76 8.33 -26.52
C ASN A 130 10.54 7.61 -27.09
N ARG A 131 10.74 6.75 -28.07
CA ARG A 131 9.66 5.98 -28.68
C ARG A 131 9.00 5.03 -27.69
N ASN A 132 9.79 4.47 -26.78
CA ASN A 132 9.30 3.56 -25.73
C ASN A 132 8.72 4.31 -24.51
N GLY A 133 8.77 5.65 -24.49
CA GLY A 133 8.28 6.46 -23.39
C GLY A 133 9.16 6.44 -22.14
N VAL A 134 10.40 5.95 -22.28
CA VAL A 134 11.39 5.88 -21.17
C VAL A 134 12.04 7.24 -20.94
N SER A 135 12.23 8.03 -22.01
CA SER A 135 12.73 9.41 -21.92
C SER A 135 11.84 10.36 -22.69
N ASN A 136 12.01 11.66 -22.47
CA ASN A 136 11.30 12.71 -23.17
C ASN A 136 12.32 13.76 -23.67
N ASP A 137 13.45 13.27 -24.19
CA ASP A 137 14.55 14.10 -24.67
C ASP A 137 14.21 14.81 -25.95
N LYS A 138 14.59 16.09 -26.03
CA LYS A 138 14.45 16.88 -27.25
C LYS A 138 15.63 16.57 -28.18
N PHE A 139 15.33 16.45 -29.46
CA PHE A 139 16.33 16.29 -30.49
C PHE A 139 16.69 17.64 -31.10
N SER A 140 17.98 17.86 -31.35
CA SER A 140 18.44 19.00 -32.11
C SER A 140 18.10 18.80 -33.60
N LYS A 141 18.25 19.88 -34.38
CA LYS A 141 17.98 19.82 -35.82
C LYS A 141 18.97 18.88 -36.53
N GLU A 142 20.25 18.91 -36.13
CA GLU A 142 21.31 18.05 -36.64
C GLU A 142 21.03 16.59 -36.30
N GLU A 143 20.58 16.30 -35.06
CA GLU A 143 20.21 14.94 -34.64
C GLU A 143 19.03 14.38 -35.45
N ILE A 144 18.03 15.24 -35.74
CA ILE A 144 16.87 14.85 -36.57
C ILE A 144 17.30 14.53 -38.00
N ASP A 145 18.17 15.35 -38.58
CA ASP A 145 18.63 15.14 -39.96
C ASP A 145 19.52 13.88 -40.00
N ARG A 146 20.38 13.62 -39.01
CA ARG A 146 21.17 12.38 -38.94
C ARG A 146 20.29 11.15 -38.75
N LEU A 147 19.23 11.21 -37.95
CA LEU A 147 18.26 10.11 -37.79
C LEU A 147 17.57 9.76 -39.11
N LYS A 148 17.26 10.74 -39.96
CA LYS A 148 16.68 10.49 -41.28
C LYS A 148 17.65 9.78 -42.21
N GLU A 149 18.94 10.11 -42.14
CA GLU A 149 19.99 9.43 -42.91
C GLU A 149 20.08 7.96 -42.45
N LEU A 150 20.18 7.74 -41.10
CA LEU A 150 20.28 6.41 -40.50
C LEU A 150 19.06 5.52 -40.80
N GLN A 151 17.88 6.08 -41.06
CA GLN A 151 16.71 5.29 -41.46
C GLN A 151 16.89 4.62 -42.83
N ASN A 152 17.72 5.19 -43.70
CA ASN A 152 18.00 4.66 -45.04
C ASN A 152 19.25 3.78 -45.07
N GLU A 153 20.04 3.75 -44.00
CA GLU A 153 21.26 2.94 -43.87
C GLU A 153 20.98 1.60 -43.16
N PRO A 154 21.55 0.49 -43.58
CA PRO A 154 21.43 -0.77 -42.84
C PRO A 154 22.22 -0.67 -41.55
N LEU A 155 21.56 -1.01 -40.40
CA LEU A 155 22.23 -1.08 -39.12
C LEU A 155 23.36 -2.13 -39.12
N THR A 156 24.49 -1.79 -38.51
CA THR A 156 25.57 -2.77 -38.31
C THR A 156 25.16 -3.84 -37.31
N GLU A 157 25.87 -4.97 -37.33
CA GLU A 157 25.62 -6.06 -36.35
C GLU A 157 25.86 -5.61 -34.91
N TYR A 158 26.84 -4.71 -34.68
CA TYR A 158 27.08 -4.08 -33.43
C TYR A 158 25.85 -3.24 -32.96
N GLN A 159 25.36 -2.35 -33.83
CA GLN A 159 24.21 -1.50 -33.53
C GLN A 159 22.96 -2.32 -33.24
N LYS A 160 22.67 -3.36 -34.04
CA LYS A 160 21.53 -4.25 -33.80
C LYS A 160 21.57 -4.89 -32.44
N LYS A 161 22.70 -5.50 -32.06
CA LYS A 161 22.89 -6.16 -30.76
C LYS A 161 22.82 -5.15 -29.61
N ALA A 162 23.45 -4.00 -29.77
CA ALA A 162 23.44 -2.94 -28.77
C ALA A 162 22.04 -2.37 -28.52
N LEU A 163 21.21 -2.21 -29.57
CA LEU A 163 19.82 -1.78 -29.46
C LEU A 163 18.93 -2.85 -28.80
N MET A 164 19.17 -4.14 -29.05
CA MET A 164 18.48 -5.23 -28.33
C MET A 164 18.81 -5.22 -26.84
N ILE A 165 20.07 -5.01 -26.49
CA ILE A 165 20.51 -4.87 -25.10
C ILE A 165 19.85 -3.65 -24.45
N ASN A 166 19.79 -2.52 -25.16
CA ASN A 166 19.11 -1.30 -24.66
C ASN A 166 17.61 -1.55 -24.42
N SER A 167 16.92 -2.20 -25.34
CA SER A 167 15.51 -2.57 -25.16
C SER A 167 15.28 -3.44 -23.90
N SER A 168 16.19 -4.39 -23.64
CA SER A 168 16.14 -5.21 -22.42
C SER A 168 16.35 -4.37 -21.16
N LYS A 169 17.24 -3.38 -21.22
CA LYS A 169 17.49 -2.43 -20.14
C LYS A 169 16.25 -1.58 -19.83
N ASP A 170 15.58 -1.08 -20.86
CA ASP A 170 14.36 -0.30 -20.73
C ASP A 170 13.21 -1.11 -20.12
N ALA A 171 13.06 -2.36 -20.52
CA ALA A 171 12.06 -3.25 -19.93
C ALA A 171 12.29 -3.45 -18.42
N ILE A 172 13.56 -3.63 -17.99
CA ILE A 172 13.90 -3.77 -16.57
C ILE A 172 13.65 -2.45 -15.81
N ARG A 173 14.01 -1.31 -16.37
CA ARG A 173 13.74 0.02 -15.77
C ARG A 173 12.24 0.23 -15.57
N SER A 174 11.45 -0.02 -16.61
CA SER A 174 10.00 0.07 -16.52
C SER A 174 9.42 -0.85 -15.43
N GLN A 175 9.98 -2.03 -15.24
CA GLN A 175 9.55 -2.95 -14.19
C GLN A 175 9.90 -2.43 -12.79
N ILE A 176 11.07 -1.81 -12.62
CA ILE A 176 11.46 -1.17 -11.35
C ILE A 176 10.49 -0.03 -11.04
N ASP A 177 10.20 0.84 -12.01
CA ASP A 177 9.28 1.97 -11.83
C ASP A 177 7.87 1.50 -11.46
N GLN A 178 7.37 0.45 -12.10
CA GLN A 178 6.09 -0.16 -11.74
C GLN A 178 6.09 -0.75 -10.32
N ASN A 179 7.18 -1.38 -9.92
CA ASN A 179 7.33 -1.91 -8.58
C ASN A 179 7.40 -0.79 -7.54
N ASP A 180 8.12 0.29 -7.82
CA ASP A 180 8.20 1.46 -6.94
C ASP A 180 6.81 2.11 -6.77
N LEU A 181 6.05 2.25 -7.85
CA LEU A 181 4.66 2.73 -7.80
C LEU A 181 3.77 1.80 -6.95
N LYS A 182 3.93 0.48 -7.07
CA LYS A 182 3.18 -0.48 -6.24
C LYS A 182 3.54 -0.34 -4.76
N ALA A 183 4.83 -0.14 -4.44
CA ALA A 183 5.28 0.05 -3.07
C ALA A 183 4.78 1.37 -2.45
N MET A 184 4.63 2.42 -3.26
CA MET A 184 4.09 3.72 -2.82
C MET A 184 2.59 3.67 -2.51
N ASN A 185 1.84 2.82 -3.22
CA ASN A 185 0.39 2.70 -3.09
C ASN A 185 -0.06 1.73 -1.98
N LYS A 186 0.86 1.14 -1.26
CA LYS A 186 0.65 0.29 -0.08
C LYS A 186 1.09 0.99 1.21
#